data_a73681f3d2b40d4e4636cb6b0003bc34
#
_entry.id   a73681f3d2b40d4e4636cb6b0003bc34
#
_cell.length_a   1.000
_cell.length_b   1.000
_cell.length_c   1.000
_cell.angle_alpha   90.00
_cell.angle_beta   90.00
_cell.angle_gamma   90.00
#
_symmetry.space_group_name_H-M   'P 1'
#
loop_
_entity.id
_entity.type
_entity.pdbx_description
1 polymer ?
#
loop_
_entity_poly.entity_id
_entity_poly.type
_entity_poly.pdbx_seq_one_letter_code
_entity_poly.pdbx_strand_id
1 'polypeptide(L)'
;MKHSKLILFAFLATILVAGCKQPQEARRPISQTSGSFMKKSAERNKKLIAGEEGQIDSLIKSNPKVKYFASTKGYWYTYVVQNLQDTLVPKKGDVAFFDYEIKDLKGNVIYSQVELRPQTYAVDKQNIMTGLREGIKLMHKKEKVIFLFPSHIAFGYHGDDKKIGTNQPLLCTVTLHNFISEEAFKKEVQLKATTPAPTSAPVKQEVVVPIKPTDNLTNQENKF
;
A
#
# COMPACT_ATOMS: atom_id res chain seq x y z
N MET A 1 -58.69 -49.59 43.96
CA MET A 1 -57.75 -48.42 44.02
C MET A 1 -56.29 -48.80 43.81
N LYS A 2 -55.76 -49.99 44.14
CA LYS A 2 -54.34 -50.38 43.93
C LYS A 2 -53.97 -50.55 42.45
N HIS A 3 -54.85 -51.15 41.60
CA HIS A 3 -54.60 -51.41 40.20
C HIS A 3 -54.55 -50.15 39.34
N SER A 4 -55.35 -49.16 39.68
CA SER A 4 -55.35 -47.86 38.97
C SER A 4 -54.02 -47.09 39.07
N LYS A 5 -53.35 -47.17 40.25
CA LYS A 5 -52.06 -46.56 40.45
C LYS A 5 -50.94 -47.29 39.70
N LEU A 6 -51.09 -48.62 39.58
CA LEU A 6 -50.13 -49.44 38.83
C LEU A 6 -50.16 -49.20 37.32
N ILE A 7 -51.39 -49.02 36.79
CA ILE A 7 -51.58 -48.67 35.37
C ILE A 7 -51.04 -47.27 35.07
N LEU A 8 -51.23 -46.30 35.96
CA LEU A 8 -50.71 -44.96 35.81
C LEU A 8 -49.18 -44.94 35.82
N PHE A 9 -48.59 -45.77 36.69
CA PHE A 9 -47.11 -45.87 36.76
C PHE A 9 -46.50 -46.55 35.55
N ALA A 10 -47.17 -47.58 34.99
CA ALA A 10 -46.78 -48.25 33.73
C ALA A 10 -46.87 -47.31 32.52
N PHE A 11 -47.91 -46.45 32.50
CA PHE A 11 -48.07 -45.47 31.41
C PHE A 11 -47.03 -44.35 31.49
N LEU A 12 -46.65 -43.91 32.69
CA LEU A 12 -45.61 -42.93 32.91
C LEU A 12 -44.20 -43.46 32.57
N ALA A 13 -43.97 -44.75 32.83
CA ALA A 13 -42.69 -45.40 32.50
C ALA A 13 -42.51 -45.55 30.95
N THR A 14 -43.59 -45.80 30.18
CA THR A 14 -43.52 -45.89 28.73
C THR A 14 -43.25 -44.55 28.05
N ILE A 15 -43.65 -43.44 28.63
CA ILE A 15 -43.36 -42.07 28.08
C ILE A 15 -41.87 -41.71 28.23
N LEU A 16 -41.20 -42.21 29.28
CA LEU A 16 -39.77 -41.95 29.50
C LEU A 16 -38.83 -42.67 28.53
N VAL A 17 -39.28 -43.78 27.88
CA VAL A 17 -38.46 -44.53 26.93
C VAL A 17 -38.53 -43.95 25.51
N ALA A 18 -39.55 -43.15 25.18
CA ALA A 18 -39.73 -42.56 23.85
C ALA A 18 -38.81 -41.35 23.56
N GLY A 19 -37.99 -40.94 24.52
CA GLY A 19 -37.14 -39.74 24.45
C GLY A 19 -35.77 -39.92 23.82
N CYS A 20 -35.42 -41.06 23.22
CA CYS A 20 -34.17 -41.19 22.48
C CYS A 20 -34.19 -40.37 21.21
N LYS A 21 -33.78 -39.12 21.29
CA LYS A 21 -33.36 -38.36 20.11
C LYS A 21 -32.23 -39.13 19.46
N GLN A 22 -32.44 -39.60 18.24
CA GLN A 22 -31.35 -40.13 17.42
C GLN A 22 -30.20 -39.11 17.41
N PRO A 23 -28.95 -39.54 17.67
CA PRO A 23 -27.82 -38.65 17.54
C PRO A 23 -27.83 -38.07 16.14
N GLN A 24 -27.90 -36.79 16.03
CA GLN A 24 -27.84 -36.08 14.76
C GLN A 24 -26.50 -36.44 14.12
N GLU A 25 -26.52 -37.21 13.02
CA GLU A 25 -25.29 -37.56 12.29
C GLU A 25 -24.51 -36.26 12.05
N ALA A 26 -23.25 -36.25 12.49
CA ALA A 26 -22.35 -35.15 12.19
C ALA A 26 -22.37 -34.93 10.70
N ARG A 27 -22.76 -33.72 10.28
CA ARG A 27 -22.75 -33.34 8.86
C ARG A 27 -21.36 -33.66 8.32
N ARG A 28 -21.26 -34.59 7.42
CA ARG A 28 -20.01 -34.88 6.72
C ARG A 28 -19.52 -33.55 6.15
N PRO A 29 -18.27 -33.17 6.37
CA PRO A 29 -17.75 -31.99 5.74
C PRO A 29 -17.98 -32.16 4.24
N ILE A 30 -18.64 -31.18 3.63
CA ILE A 30 -18.84 -31.13 2.19
C ILE A 30 -17.44 -30.87 1.61
N SER A 31 -16.62 -31.88 1.57
CA SER A 31 -15.32 -31.89 0.87
C SER A 31 -15.57 -31.99 -0.62
N GLN A 32 -16.58 -31.20 -1.04
CA GLN A 32 -16.97 -31.22 -2.40
C GLN A 32 -16.05 -30.37 -3.17
N THR A 33 -15.38 -30.98 -4.09
CA THR A 33 -14.90 -30.29 -5.28
C THR A 33 -13.96 -29.11 -4.99
N SER A 34 -13.14 -29.20 -3.92
CA SER A 34 -12.05 -28.25 -3.71
C SER A 34 -11.22 -28.09 -5.00
N GLY A 35 -11.05 -29.15 -5.78
CA GLY A 35 -10.39 -29.11 -7.07
C GLY A 35 -11.10 -28.27 -8.12
N SER A 36 -12.44 -28.36 -8.24
CA SER A 36 -13.18 -27.56 -9.25
C SER A 36 -13.31 -26.09 -8.83
N PHE A 37 -13.46 -25.81 -7.54
CA PHE A 37 -13.48 -24.44 -7.01
C PHE A 37 -12.14 -23.76 -7.19
N MET A 38 -11.05 -24.41 -6.81
CA MET A 38 -9.68 -23.90 -6.99
C MET A 38 -9.37 -23.67 -8.47
N LYS A 39 -9.77 -24.60 -9.36
CA LYS A 39 -9.58 -24.43 -10.80
C LYS A 39 -10.32 -23.20 -11.33
N LYS A 40 -11.60 -23.03 -10.98
CA LYS A 40 -12.40 -21.86 -11.37
C LYS A 40 -11.81 -20.54 -10.83
N SER A 41 -11.31 -20.55 -9.58
CA SER A 41 -10.65 -19.38 -8.99
C SER A 41 -9.35 -19.04 -9.70
N ALA A 42 -8.53 -20.04 -10.01
CA ALA A 42 -7.28 -19.84 -10.76
C ALA A 42 -7.55 -19.32 -12.19
N GLU A 43 -8.55 -19.85 -12.89
CA GLU A 43 -8.94 -19.38 -14.21
C GLU A 43 -9.44 -17.93 -14.18
N ARG A 44 -10.26 -17.58 -13.19
CA ARG A 44 -10.72 -16.19 -13.00
C ARG A 44 -9.56 -15.24 -12.76
N ASN A 45 -8.64 -15.60 -11.85
CA ASN A 45 -7.48 -14.78 -11.56
C ASN A 45 -6.56 -14.63 -12.78
N LYS A 46 -6.36 -15.71 -13.55
CA LYS A 46 -5.59 -15.66 -14.80
C LYS A 46 -6.22 -14.70 -15.82
N LYS A 47 -7.55 -14.72 -15.98
CA LYS A 47 -8.26 -13.80 -16.88
C LYS A 47 -8.14 -12.34 -16.40
N LEU A 48 -8.23 -12.12 -15.10
CA LEU A 48 -8.08 -10.79 -14.50
C LEU A 48 -6.68 -10.23 -14.78
N ILE A 49 -5.64 -10.98 -14.45
CA ILE A 49 -4.25 -10.59 -14.68
C ILE A 49 -4.01 -10.30 -16.17
N ALA A 50 -4.44 -11.18 -17.08
CA ALA A 50 -4.32 -10.96 -18.51
C ALA A 50 -5.05 -9.70 -19.00
N GLY A 51 -6.19 -9.36 -18.40
CA GLY A 51 -6.91 -8.11 -18.69
C GLY A 51 -6.15 -6.87 -18.24
N GLU A 52 -5.53 -6.91 -17.05
CA GLU A 52 -4.71 -5.83 -16.51
C GLU A 52 -3.42 -5.65 -17.33
N GLU A 53 -2.75 -6.75 -17.66
CA GLU A 53 -1.56 -6.75 -18.53
C GLU A 53 -1.89 -6.14 -19.90
N GLY A 54 -3.05 -6.47 -20.47
CA GLY A 54 -3.52 -5.88 -21.72
C GLY A 54 -3.76 -4.36 -21.63
N GLN A 55 -4.24 -3.85 -20.48
CA GLN A 55 -4.36 -2.41 -20.24
C GLN A 55 -2.98 -1.74 -20.16
N ILE A 56 -2.04 -2.36 -19.45
CA ILE A 56 -0.66 -1.89 -19.34
C ILE A 56 0.03 -1.88 -20.70
N ASP A 57 -0.11 -2.97 -21.48
CA ASP A 57 0.42 -3.05 -22.84
C ASP A 57 -0.14 -1.95 -23.75
N SER A 58 -1.43 -1.66 -23.62
CA SER A 58 -2.07 -0.59 -24.36
C SER A 58 -1.49 0.78 -23.98
N LEU A 59 -1.25 1.01 -22.68
CA LEU A 59 -0.59 2.22 -22.19
C LEU A 59 0.84 2.36 -22.75
N ILE A 60 1.62 1.28 -22.73
CA ILE A 60 2.98 1.25 -23.27
C ILE A 60 2.97 1.57 -24.77
N LYS A 61 2.07 0.95 -25.54
CA LYS A 61 1.94 1.19 -26.98
C LYS A 61 1.47 2.59 -27.32
N SER A 62 0.68 3.22 -26.46
CA SER A 62 0.23 4.61 -26.66
C SER A 62 1.36 5.64 -26.49
N ASN A 63 2.46 5.24 -25.83
CA ASN A 63 3.62 6.09 -25.56
C ASN A 63 4.92 5.54 -26.20
N PRO A 64 5.03 5.48 -27.54
CA PRO A 64 6.15 4.82 -28.22
C PRO A 64 7.49 5.53 -28.02
N LYS A 65 7.48 6.78 -27.55
CA LYS A 65 8.69 7.54 -27.21
C LYS A 65 9.33 7.12 -25.90
N VAL A 66 8.59 6.42 -25.04
CA VAL A 66 9.05 5.97 -23.72
C VAL A 66 9.41 4.49 -23.80
N LYS A 67 10.66 4.16 -23.48
CA LYS A 67 11.12 2.77 -23.45
C LYS A 67 10.76 2.14 -22.12
N TYR A 68 9.84 1.18 -22.14
CA TYR A 68 9.53 0.34 -20.99
C TYR A 68 10.30 -0.97 -21.02
N PHE A 69 10.67 -1.44 -19.83
CA PHE A 69 11.34 -2.71 -19.61
C PHE A 69 10.38 -3.64 -18.85
N ALA A 70 10.28 -4.89 -19.27
CA ALA A 70 9.54 -5.90 -18.55
C ALA A 70 10.42 -6.57 -17.50
N SER A 71 9.94 -6.63 -16.26
CA SER A 71 10.60 -7.35 -15.18
C SER A 71 10.16 -8.82 -15.15
N THR A 72 11.08 -9.72 -14.81
CA THR A 72 10.75 -11.14 -14.55
C THR A 72 9.80 -11.35 -13.36
N LYS A 73 9.55 -10.29 -12.58
CA LYS A 73 8.62 -10.29 -11.44
C LYS A 73 7.19 -9.86 -11.81
N GLY A 74 6.90 -9.68 -13.11
CA GLY A 74 5.55 -9.39 -13.60
C GLY A 74 5.14 -7.92 -13.47
N TYR A 75 6.04 -6.98 -13.65
CA TYR A 75 5.77 -5.55 -13.77
C TYR A 75 6.61 -4.93 -14.87
N TRP A 76 6.24 -3.71 -15.28
CA TRP A 76 7.00 -2.92 -16.24
C TRP A 76 7.53 -1.66 -15.57
N TYR A 77 8.64 -1.16 -16.10
CA TYR A 77 9.24 0.05 -15.56
C TYR A 77 9.96 0.86 -16.64
N THR A 78 10.12 2.14 -16.38
CA THR A 78 10.91 3.05 -17.20
C THR A 78 11.64 4.05 -16.32
N TYR A 79 12.86 4.41 -16.73
CA TYR A 79 13.65 5.40 -16.04
C TYR A 79 13.26 6.81 -16.50
N VAL A 80 12.93 7.67 -15.54
CA VAL A 80 12.81 9.12 -15.75
C VAL A 80 14.16 9.79 -15.52
N VAL A 81 14.86 9.35 -14.47
CA VAL A 81 16.24 9.73 -14.20
C VAL A 81 17.01 8.44 -13.92
N GLN A 82 18.05 8.18 -14.67
CA GLN A 82 18.90 7.00 -14.53
C GLN A 82 20.30 7.41 -14.08
N ASN A 83 20.87 6.70 -13.11
CA ASN A 83 22.22 6.89 -12.61
C ASN A 83 23.13 5.74 -13.11
N LEU A 84 23.77 5.95 -14.24
CA LEU A 84 24.68 4.94 -14.84
C LEU A 84 26.06 4.85 -14.14
N GLN A 85 26.36 5.78 -13.22
CA GLN A 85 27.66 5.79 -12.52
C GLN A 85 27.63 4.95 -11.25
N ASP A 86 26.47 4.75 -10.65
CA ASP A 86 26.32 3.91 -9.46
C ASP A 86 26.03 2.47 -9.86
N THR A 87 26.71 1.54 -9.24
CA THR A 87 26.54 0.09 -9.47
C THR A 87 25.89 -0.61 -8.27
N LEU A 88 25.65 0.14 -7.17
CA LEU A 88 25.09 -0.41 -5.95
C LEU A 88 23.57 -0.31 -5.97
N VAL A 89 22.92 -1.40 -5.57
CA VAL A 89 21.48 -1.48 -5.36
C VAL A 89 21.17 -1.89 -3.92
N PRO A 90 20.01 -1.52 -3.37
CA PRO A 90 19.61 -1.89 -2.02
C PRO A 90 19.54 -3.41 -1.85
N LYS A 91 20.14 -3.92 -0.78
CA LYS A 91 20.13 -5.34 -0.40
C LYS A 91 19.27 -5.57 0.83
N LYS A 92 18.91 -6.82 1.09
CA LYS A 92 18.20 -7.21 2.29
C LYS A 92 18.90 -6.67 3.55
N GLY A 93 18.16 -5.92 4.37
CA GLY A 93 18.64 -5.29 5.59
C GLY A 93 19.08 -3.84 5.42
N ASP A 94 19.37 -3.38 4.20
CA ASP A 94 19.63 -1.95 3.98
C ASP A 94 18.38 -1.12 4.27
N VAL A 95 18.59 0.14 4.62
CA VAL A 95 17.52 1.11 4.84
C VAL A 95 17.49 2.08 3.67
N ALA A 96 16.41 2.02 2.89
CA ALA A 96 16.18 2.87 1.73
C ALA A 96 15.36 4.11 2.13
N PHE A 97 15.75 5.27 1.59
CA PHE A 97 15.06 6.56 1.73
C PHE A 97 14.52 6.97 0.37
N PHE A 98 13.20 7.07 0.25
CA PHE A 98 12.57 7.34 -1.03
C PHE A 98 11.27 8.12 -0.89
N ASP A 99 10.88 8.75 -1.98
CA ASP A 99 9.55 9.33 -2.16
C ASP A 99 8.83 8.56 -3.26
N TYR A 100 7.51 8.54 -3.18
CA TYR A 100 6.72 7.97 -4.26
C TYR A 100 5.34 8.63 -4.40
N GLU A 101 4.75 8.43 -5.55
CA GLU A 101 3.43 8.88 -5.93
C GLU A 101 2.68 7.70 -6.55
N ILE A 102 1.40 7.58 -6.29
CA ILE A 102 0.54 6.54 -6.85
C ILE A 102 -0.53 7.17 -7.73
N LYS A 103 -0.64 6.67 -8.96
CA LYS A 103 -1.65 7.04 -9.96
C LYS A 103 -2.39 5.80 -10.45
N ASP A 104 -3.56 6.03 -11.03
CA ASP A 104 -4.20 5.03 -11.89
C ASP A 104 -3.49 4.97 -13.26
N LEU A 105 -3.84 3.98 -14.09
CA LEU A 105 -3.26 3.86 -15.44
C LEU A 105 -3.68 5.01 -16.38
N LYS A 106 -4.69 5.80 -16.03
CA LYS A 106 -5.11 6.98 -16.78
C LYS A 106 -4.30 8.23 -16.41
N GLY A 107 -3.44 8.14 -15.39
CA GLY A 107 -2.62 9.24 -14.90
C GLY A 107 -3.26 10.08 -13.79
N ASN A 108 -4.46 9.74 -13.31
CA ASN A 108 -5.09 10.44 -12.19
C ASN A 108 -4.35 10.10 -10.90
N VAL A 109 -4.00 11.14 -10.12
CA VAL A 109 -3.31 10.96 -8.84
C VAL A 109 -4.26 10.38 -7.80
N ILE A 110 -3.91 9.23 -7.24
CA ILE A 110 -4.60 8.59 -6.11
C ILE A 110 -3.98 9.06 -4.80
N TYR A 111 -2.66 8.97 -4.72
CA TYR A 111 -1.86 9.48 -3.60
C TYR A 111 -0.70 10.31 -4.13
N SER A 112 -0.65 11.58 -3.75
CA SER A 112 0.46 12.46 -4.10
C SER A 112 1.69 12.18 -3.22
N GLN A 113 2.87 12.56 -3.73
CA GLN A 113 4.12 12.48 -2.98
C GLN A 113 4.07 13.25 -1.65
N VAL A 114 3.39 14.41 -1.64
CA VAL A 114 3.21 15.23 -0.42
C VAL A 114 2.36 14.51 0.62
N GLU A 115 1.30 13.83 0.20
CA GLU A 115 0.40 13.06 1.07
C GLU A 115 1.12 11.84 1.67
N LEU A 116 1.90 11.13 0.85
CA LEU A 116 2.64 9.94 1.28
C LEU A 116 3.88 10.28 2.11
N ARG A 117 4.39 11.50 2.01
CA ARG A 117 5.61 11.97 2.69
C ARG A 117 6.85 11.11 2.36
N PRO A 118 8.06 11.59 2.64
CA PRO A 118 9.26 10.77 2.51
C PRO A 118 9.18 9.49 3.33
N GLN A 119 9.55 8.38 2.72
CA GLN A 119 9.49 7.05 3.32
C GLN A 119 10.87 6.51 3.65
N THR A 120 10.92 5.76 4.73
CA THR A 120 12.07 4.97 5.14
C THR A 120 11.67 3.50 5.17
N TYR A 121 12.39 2.65 4.47
CA TYR A 121 12.07 1.24 4.30
C TYR A 121 13.27 0.35 4.59
N ALA A 122 13.14 -0.52 5.58
CA ALA A 122 14.12 -1.57 5.81
C ALA A 122 13.85 -2.73 4.83
N VAL A 123 14.74 -2.88 3.86
CA VAL A 123 14.60 -3.79 2.71
C VAL A 123 14.40 -5.24 3.18
N ASP A 124 13.31 -5.85 2.73
CA ASP A 124 12.90 -7.23 3.06
C ASP A 124 12.75 -7.53 4.57
N LYS A 125 12.68 -6.49 5.43
CA LYS A 125 12.39 -6.60 6.87
C LYS A 125 11.05 -5.99 7.26
N GLN A 126 10.53 -5.08 6.46
CA GLN A 126 9.22 -4.46 6.64
C GLN A 126 8.27 -4.92 5.54
N ASN A 127 6.98 -4.93 5.85
CA ASN A 127 5.95 -5.27 4.87
C ASN A 127 5.48 -3.99 4.17
N ILE A 128 5.74 -3.91 2.87
CA ILE A 128 5.22 -2.89 1.96
C ILE A 128 4.64 -3.57 0.71
N MET A 129 3.98 -2.80 -0.14
CA MET A 129 3.48 -3.28 -1.43
C MET A 129 4.57 -4.06 -2.18
N THR A 130 4.25 -5.27 -2.64
CA THR A 130 5.22 -6.19 -3.27
C THR A 130 5.94 -5.55 -4.45
N GLY A 131 5.20 -4.80 -5.29
CA GLY A 131 5.78 -4.07 -6.41
C GLY A 131 6.85 -3.06 -6.00
N LEU A 132 6.61 -2.26 -4.94
CA LEU A 132 7.60 -1.32 -4.41
C LEU A 132 8.82 -2.04 -3.84
N ARG A 133 8.60 -3.14 -3.11
CA ARG A 133 9.68 -3.96 -2.55
C ARG A 133 10.63 -4.48 -3.61
N GLU A 134 10.09 -4.99 -4.72
CA GLU A 134 10.89 -5.49 -5.83
C GLU A 134 11.47 -4.35 -6.68
N GLY A 135 10.71 -3.27 -6.87
CA GLY A 135 11.14 -2.11 -7.63
C GLY A 135 12.31 -1.36 -7.00
N ILE A 136 12.28 -1.13 -5.67
CA ILE A 136 13.35 -0.44 -4.95
C ILE A 136 14.68 -1.20 -5.05
N LYS A 137 14.65 -2.55 -5.03
CA LYS A 137 15.86 -3.38 -5.18
C LYS A 137 16.51 -3.31 -6.56
N LEU A 138 15.80 -2.76 -7.55
CA LEU A 138 16.32 -2.55 -8.91
C LEU A 138 17.01 -1.19 -9.06
N MET A 139 16.72 -0.22 -8.19
CA MET A 139 17.12 1.18 -8.35
C MET A 139 18.50 1.47 -7.75
N HIS A 140 19.23 2.40 -8.41
CA HIS A 140 20.42 3.02 -7.85
C HIS A 140 20.05 4.32 -7.12
N LYS A 141 20.98 4.84 -6.33
CA LYS A 141 20.79 6.13 -5.65
C LYS A 141 20.53 7.25 -6.64
N LYS A 142 19.59 8.15 -6.27
CA LYS A 142 19.17 9.32 -7.05
C LYS A 142 18.46 8.99 -8.37
N GLU A 143 18.03 7.75 -8.56
CA GLU A 143 17.18 7.40 -9.69
C GLU A 143 15.71 7.74 -9.45
N LYS A 144 15.03 8.06 -10.54
CA LYS A 144 13.58 8.21 -10.59
C LYS A 144 13.01 7.27 -11.64
N VAL A 145 12.14 6.37 -11.20
CA VAL A 145 11.59 5.29 -12.02
C VAL A 145 10.07 5.30 -11.93
N ILE A 146 9.42 5.10 -13.07
CA ILE A 146 7.99 4.85 -13.15
C ILE A 146 7.80 3.34 -13.27
N PHE A 147 7.00 2.78 -12.39
CA PHE A 147 6.58 1.39 -12.38
C PHE A 147 5.13 1.26 -12.76
N LEU A 148 4.80 0.24 -13.55
CA LEU A 148 3.44 -0.18 -13.87
C LEU A 148 3.21 -1.53 -13.19
N PHE A 149 2.39 -1.53 -12.16
CA PHE A 149 2.13 -2.69 -11.33
C PHE A 149 0.73 -3.25 -11.61
N PRO A 150 0.60 -4.50 -12.09
CA PRO A 150 -0.66 -5.22 -12.00
C PRO A 150 -1.14 -5.31 -10.55
N SER A 151 -2.44 -5.43 -10.36
CA SER A 151 -3.06 -5.38 -9.03
C SER A 151 -2.50 -6.43 -8.07
N HIS A 152 -2.17 -7.63 -8.54
CA HIS A 152 -1.73 -8.76 -7.71
C HIS A 152 -0.38 -8.52 -7.01
N ILE A 153 0.46 -7.62 -7.52
CA ILE A 153 1.71 -7.18 -6.87
C ILE A 153 1.60 -5.78 -6.25
N ALA A 154 0.46 -5.13 -6.43
CA ALA A 154 0.08 -3.89 -5.78
C ALA A 154 -0.74 -4.18 -4.50
N PHE A 155 -2.00 -3.74 -4.43
CA PHE A 155 -2.88 -3.95 -3.28
C PHE A 155 -3.85 -5.13 -3.45
N GLY A 156 -3.85 -5.76 -4.62
CA GLY A 156 -4.60 -6.99 -4.89
C GLY A 156 -6.11 -6.83 -4.80
N TYR A 157 -6.75 -7.90 -4.33
CA TYR A 157 -8.21 -7.99 -4.22
C TYR A 157 -8.79 -7.03 -3.17
N HIS A 158 -8.07 -6.74 -2.10
CA HIS A 158 -8.61 -5.92 -1.01
C HIS A 158 -8.50 -4.41 -1.26
N GLY A 159 -7.57 -3.97 -2.12
CA GLY A 159 -7.25 -2.56 -2.21
C GLY A 159 -6.52 -2.07 -0.95
N ASP A 160 -6.67 -0.78 -0.61
CA ASP A 160 -6.10 -0.17 0.61
C ASP A 160 -7.16 0.31 1.60
N ASP A 161 -8.42 -0.06 1.37
CA ASP A 161 -9.61 0.33 2.15
C ASP A 161 -9.84 1.86 2.20
N LYS A 162 -9.20 2.63 1.31
CA LYS A 162 -9.32 4.10 1.26
C LYS A 162 -9.57 4.60 -0.15
N LYS A 163 -8.52 4.71 -0.96
CA LYS A 163 -8.55 5.31 -2.30
C LYS A 163 -8.28 4.31 -3.42
N ILE A 164 -7.62 3.19 -3.11
CA ILE A 164 -7.28 2.16 -4.07
C ILE A 164 -8.31 1.05 -4.00
N GLY A 165 -9.00 0.84 -5.10
CA GLY A 165 -10.04 -0.19 -5.19
C GLY A 165 -9.51 -1.60 -5.38
N THR A 166 -10.45 -2.54 -5.41
CA THR A 166 -10.21 -3.97 -5.65
C THR A 166 -9.63 -4.19 -7.05
N ASN A 167 -8.58 -5.00 -7.15
CA ASN A 167 -7.95 -5.38 -8.42
C ASN A 167 -7.60 -4.18 -9.31
N GLN A 168 -7.07 -3.13 -8.72
CA GLN A 168 -6.71 -1.92 -9.42
C GLN A 168 -5.22 -1.93 -9.78
N PRO A 169 -4.84 -1.95 -11.07
CA PRO A 169 -3.47 -1.78 -11.49
C PRO A 169 -3.04 -0.33 -11.28
N LEU A 170 -1.77 -0.13 -10.94
CA LEU A 170 -1.23 1.15 -10.52
C LEU A 170 -0.02 1.58 -11.33
N LEU A 171 0.10 2.89 -11.50
CA LEU A 171 1.31 3.58 -11.95
C LEU A 171 1.95 4.22 -10.72
N CYS A 172 3.17 3.80 -10.38
CA CYS A 172 3.91 4.35 -9.25
C CYS A 172 5.18 5.03 -9.72
N THR A 173 5.34 6.32 -9.39
CA THR A 173 6.58 7.06 -9.64
C THR A 173 7.39 7.06 -8.35
N VAL A 174 8.56 6.45 -8.37
CA VAL A 174 9.44 6.29 -7.20
C VAL A 174 10.74 7.05 -7.42
N THR A 175 11.17 7.83 -6.44
CA THR A 175 12.48 8.49 -6.40
C THR A 175 13.28 7.94 -5.24
N LEU A 176 14.33 7.17 -5.52
CA LEU A 176 15.24 6.64 -4.50
C LEU A 176 16.32 7.67 -4.22
N HIS A 177 16.30 8.29 -3.05
CA HIS A 177 17.29 9.30 -2.67
C HIS A 177 18.62 8.66 -2.25
N ASN A 178 18.56 7.70 -1.33
CA ASN A 178 19.70 7.05 -0.75
C ASN A 178 19.33 5.69 -0.15
N PHE A 179 20.31 4.87 0.13
CA PHE A 179 20.20 3.72 1.01
C PHE A 179 21.51 3.51 1.75
N ILE A 180 21.43 3.01 2.96
CA ILE A 180 22.57 2.74 3.84
C ILE A 180 22.39 1.39 4.53
N SER A 181 23.47 0.78 5.00
CA SER A 181 23.38 -0.46 5.77
C SER A 181 22.63 -0.24 7.09
N GLU A 182 22.02 -1.31 7.61
CA GLU A 182 21.31 -1.27 8.88
C GLU A 182 22.19 -0.79 10.04
N GLU A 183 23.47 -1.19 10.03
CA GLU A 183 24.41 -0.78 11.07
C GLU A 183 24.71 0.73 10.98
N ALA A 184 24.87 1.27 9.76
CA ALA A 184 25.05 2.69 9.55
C ALA A 184 23.82 3.48 10.02
N PHE A 185 22.62 2.99 9.69
CA PHE A 185 21.37 3.59 10.12
C PHE A 185 21.23 3.61 11.65
N LYS A 186 21.54 2.49 12.32
CA LYS A 186 21.52 2.43 13.80
C LYS A 186 22.47 3.42 14.43
N LYS A 187 23.68 3.56 13.87
CA LYS A 187 24.65 4.56 14.34
C LYS A 187 24.13 5.99 14.18
N GLU A 188 23.55 6.33 13.03
CA GLU A 188 22.96 7.65 12.80
C GLU A 188 21.83 7.97 13.79
N VAL A 189 20.94 7.00 14.06
CA VAL A 189 19.85 7.16 15.02
C VAL A 189 20.40 7.37 16.43
N GLN A 190 21.41 6.61 16.85
CA GLN A 190 22.05 6.76 18.16
C GLN A 190 22.74 8.12 18.31
N LEU A 191 23.46 8.59 17.28
CA LEU A 191 24.09 9.90 17.28
C LEU A 191 23.06 11.03 17.39
N LYS A 192 21.96 10.95 16.68
CA LYS A 192 20.87 11.93 16.77
C LYS A 192 20.16 11.91 18.14
N ALA A 193 20.08 10.76 18.78
CA ALA A 193 19.49 10.63 20.12
C ALA A 193 20.41 11.18 21.24
N THR A 194 21.74 11.19 21.01
CA THR A 194 22.75 11.66 21.97
C THR A 194 23.06 13.16 21.78
N THR A 195 22.70 13.77 20.65
CA THR A 195 22.88 15.21 20.43
C THR A 195 21.67 15.93 21.04
N PRO A 196 21.84 16.76 22.11
CA PRO A 196 20.73 17.56 22.63
C PRO A 196 20.21 18.46 21.52
N ALA A 197 18.88 18.58 21.42
CA ALA A 197 18.23 19.49 20.48
C ALA A 197 18.89 20.87 20.63
N PRO A 198 19.23 21.59 19.53
CA PRO A 198 19.73 22.94 19.63
C PRO A 198 18.71 23.75 20.43
N THR A 199 19.10 24.18 21.60
CA THR A 199 18.33 25.11 22.42
C THR A 199 18.02 26.32 21.54
N SER A 200 16.76 26.49 21.19
CA SER A 200 16.29 27.67 20.47
C SER A 200 16.70 28.88 21.29
N ALA A 201 17.72 29.59 20.81
CA ALA A 201 18.06 30.88 21.37
C ALA A 201 16.80 31.76 21.35
N PRO A 202 16.51 32.50 22.41
CA PRO A 202 15.32 33.34 22.43
C PRO A 202 15.42 34.32 21.26
N VAL A 203 14.46 34.27 20.36
CA VAL A 203 14.25 35.28 19.33
C VAL A 203 14.08 36.60 20.07
N LYS A 204 15.07 37.49 20.00
CA LYS A 204 14.91 38.87 20.42
C LYS A 204 13.71 39.41 19.62
N GLN A 205 12.63 39.68 20.33
CA GLN A 205 11.53 40.46 19.78
C GLN A 205 12.09 41.84 19.42
N GLU A 206 12.28 42.07 18.15
CA GLU A 206 12.51 43.38 17.59
C GLU A 206 11.25 44.21 17.85
N VAL A 207 11.40 45.22 18.69
CA VAL A 207 10.33 46.13 19.06
C VAL A 207 9.90 46.85 17.78
N VAL A 208 8.76 46.52 17.26
CA VAL A 208 8.10 47.25 16.16
C VAL A 208 7.69 48.60 16.74
N VAL A 209 8.43 49.66 16.42
CA VAL A 209 8.05 51.05 16.70
C VAL A 209 6.83 51.38 15.82
N PRO A 210 5.71 51.85 16.39
CA PRO A 210 4.55 52.22 15.61
C PRO A 210 4.83 53.48 14.78
N ILE A 211 4.76 53.34 13.45
CA ILE A 211 4.82 54.46 12.54
C ILE A 211 3.50 55.21 12.64
N LYS A 212 3.55 56.46 13.06
CA LYS A 212 2.46 57.42 13.10
C LYS A 212 1.94 57.69 11.66
N PRO A 213 0.65 57.75 11.41
CA PRO A 213 0.14 58.18 10.13
C PRO A 213 0.31 59.67 9.93
N THR A 214 1.01 60.08 8.91
CA THR A 214 1.02 61.45 8.44
C THR A 214 -0.07 61.63 7.43
N ASP A 215 -1.12 62.36 7.84
CA ASP A 215 -2.06 63.00 6.94
C ASP A 215 -1.31 63.93 5.96
N ASN A 216 -1.55 63.75 4.66
CA ASN A 216 -1.53 64.87 3.73
C ASN A 216 -2.52 64.57 2.58
N LEU A 217 -3.64 65.23 2.69
CA LEU A 217 -4.51 65.64 1.61
C LEU A 217 -3.71 66.47 0.57
N THR A 218 -3.87 66.20 -0.69
CA THR A 218 -4.12 67.27 -1.68
C THR A 218 -4.66 66.63 -2.99
N ASN A 219 -5.85 67.08 -3.32
CA ASN A 219 -6.50 67.03 -4.62
C ASN A 219 -5.55 67.44 -5.78
N GLN A 220 -5.73 66.78 -6.90
CA GLN A 220 -5.81 67.49 -8.20
C GLN A 220 -6.59 66.61 -9.18
N GLU A 221 -7.78 67.12 -9.53
CA GLU A 221 -8.46 66.84 -10.81
C GLU A 221 -7.57 67.27 -11.98
N ASN A 222 -7.59 66.53 -13.05
CA ASN A 222 -7.98 67.00 -14.40
C ASN A 222 -7.74 65.96 -15.49
N LYS A 223 -8.83 65.63 -16.17
CA LYS A 223 -9.07 65.80 -17.62
C LYS A 223 -7.94 65.36 -18.59
N PHE A 224 -8.16 64.28 -19.30
CA PHE A 224 -8.62 64.20 -20.73
C PHE A 224 -8.85 62.72 -21.02
#